data_aea995e12852701ed016258cb9cc1fe4
#
_entry.id   aea995e12852701ed016258cb9cc1fe4
#
_cell.length_a   1.000
_cell.length_b   1.000
_cell.length_c   1.000
_cell.angle_alpha   90.00
_cell.angle_beta   90.00
_cell.angle_gamma   90.00
#
_symmetry.space_group_name_H-M   'P 1'
#
loop_
_entity.id
_entity.type
_entity.pdbx_description
1 polymer ?
#
loop_
_entity_poly.entity_id
_entity_poly.type
_entity_poly.pdbx_seq_one_letter_code
_entity_poly.pdbx_strand_id
1 'polypeptide(L)' 'MKRLYDVQQLLKRFGIIVYMGNRLYDIEMMQIELNRVYQAGVLDRLEYLEAELVLRREHRLELEYQKSKEKL' A
#
# COMPACT_ATOMS: atom_id res chain seq x y z
N MET A 1 -0.78 -12.27 2.24
CA MET A 1 0.08 -11.08 2.01
C MET A 1 0.64 -10.60 3.33
N LYS A 2 1.91 -10.33 3.38
CA LYS A 2 2.56 -9.89 4.63
C LYS A 2 3.41 -8.63 4.46
N ARG A 3 3.84 -8.34 3.25
CA ARG A 3 4.81 -7.27 2.97
C ARG A 3 4.26 -6.27 1.97
N LEU A 4 4.82 -5.08 2.00
CA LEU A 4 4.53 -4.06 1.00
C LEU A 4 4.78 -4.58 -0.41
N TYR A 5 5.85 -5.37 -0.59
CA TYR A 5 6.17 -6.00 -1.85
C TYR A 5 4.99 -6.82 -2.40
N ASP A 6 4.31 -7.56 -1.52
CA ASP A 6 3.17 -8.40 -1.94
C ASP A 6 2.03 -7.53 -2.48
N VAL A 7 1.80 -6.37 -1.88
CA VAL A 7 0.77 -5.44 -2.36
C VAL A 7 1.20 -4.85 -3.71
N GLN A 8 2.48 -4.53 -3.87
CA GLN A 8 3.01 -4.05 -5.15
C GLN A 8 2.80 -5.09 -6.25
N GLN A 9 3.03 -6.37 -5.94
CA GLN A 9 2.82 -7.45 -6.91
C GLN A 9 1.33 -7.63 -7.23
N LEU A 10 0.46 -7.48 -6.24
CA LEU A 10 -0.97 -7.54 -6.47
C LEU A 10 -1.43 -6.45 -7.44
N LEU A 11 -1.03 -5.21 -7.20
CA LEU A 11 -1.38 -4.08 -8.06
C LEU A 11 -0.81 -4.23 -9.48
N LYS A 12 0.38 -4.82 -9.57
CA LYS A 12 1.03 -5.08 -10.85
C LYS A 12 0.22 -6.01 -11.74
N ARG A 13 -0.56 -6.93 -11.14
CA ARG A 13 -1.47 -7.81 -11.90
C ARG A 13 -2.50 -7.00 -12.69
N PHE A 14 -2.81 -5.79 -12.24
CA PHE A 14 -3.76 -4.90 -12.90
C PHE A 14 -3.06 -3.80 -13.71
N GLY A 15 -1.77 -3.96 -13.94
CA GLY A 15 -0.99 -3.00 -14.71
C GLY A 15 -0.63 -1.73 -13.93
N ILE A 16 -0.74 -1.76 -12.60
CA ILE A 16 -0.48 -0.59 -11.77
C ILE A 16 0.89 -0.73 -11.12
N ILE A 17 1.76 0.23 -11.41
CA ILE A 17 3.09 0.30 -10.81
C ILE A 17 3.18 1.61 -10.05
N VAL A 18 3.43 1.52 -8.74
CA VAL A 18 3.59 2.71 -7.89
C VAL A 18 5.04 2.80 -7.46
N TYR A 19 5.67 3.88 -7.89
CA TYR A 19 7.03 4.19 -7.48
C TYR A 19 7.28 5.69 -7.61
N MET A 20 7.26 6.40 -6.49
CA MET A 20 7.44 7.85 -6.46
C MET A 20 8.76 8.25 -5.80
N GLY A 21 9.53 7.26 -5.32
CA GLY A 21 10.80 7.51 -4.66
C GLY A 21 10.68 7.96 -3.21
N ASN A 22 9.46 7.94 -2.67
CA ASN A 22 9.18 8.27 -1.27
C ASN A 22 8.25 7.20 -0.71
N ARG A 23 8.71 6.51 0.34
CA ARG A 23 7.98 5.36 0.86
C ARG A 23 6.57 5.71 1.35
N LEU A 24 6.43 6.83 2.06
CA LEU A 24 5.12 7.24 2.56
C LEU A 24 4.15 7.51 1.40
N TYR A 25 4.61 8.26 0.41
CA TYR A 25 3.78 8.57 -0.75
C TYR A 25 3.46 7.33 -1.57
N ASP A 26 4.41 6.40 -1.68
CA ASP A 26 4.16 5.13 -2.38
C ASP A 26 3.06 4.34 -1.68
N ILE A 27 3.10 4.27 -0.35
CA ILE A 27 2.07 3.58 0.44
C ILE A 27 0.71 4.25 0.24
N GLU A 28 0.66 5.57 0.34
CA GLU A 28 -0.59 6.31 0.18
C GLU A 28 -1.17 6.16 -1.21
N MET A 29 -0.32 6.18 -2.23
CA MET A 29 -0.77 5.96 -3.60
C MET A 29 -1.28 4.55 -3.81
N MET A 30 -0.61 3.56 -3.21
CA MET A 30 -1.08 2.18 -3.26
C MET A 30 -2.44 2.03 -2.60
N GLN A 31 -2.71 2.75 -1.51
CA GLN A 31 -4.03 2.73 -0.87
C GLN A 31 -5.11 3.26 -1.82
N ILE A 32 -4.83 4.33 -2.52
CA ILE A 32 -5.75 4.91 -3.50
C ILE A 32 -6.02 3.92 -4.63
N GLU A 33 -4.96 3.36 -5.20
CA GLU A 33 -5.08 2.44 -6.33
C GLU A 33 -5.75 1.13 -5.94
N LEU A 34 -5.46 0.62 -4.74
CA LEU A 34 -6.09 -0.59 -4.22
C LEU A 34 -7.60 -0.40 -4.11
N ASN A 35 -8.02 0.73 -3.55
CA ASN A 35 -9.44 1.04 -3.41
C ASN A 35 -10.11 1.16 -4.78
N ARG A 36 -9.43 1.80 -5.73
CA ARG A 36 -9.94 1.98 -7.09
C ARG A 36 -10.17 0.63 -7.78
N VAL A 37 -9.21 -0.29 -7.67
CA VAL A 37 -9.32 -1.63 -8.25
C VAL A 37 -10.47 -2.40 -7.60
N TYR A 38 -10.60 -2.29 -6.28
CA TYR A 38 -11.68 -2.96 -5.55
C TYR A 38 -13.04 -2.40 -5.96
N GLN A 39 -13.17 -1.09 -6.09
CA GLN A 39 -14.43 -0.45 -6.52
C GLN A 39 -14.80 -0.83 -7.96
N ALA A 40 -13.82 -1.16 -8.76
CA ALA A 40 -14.06 -1.63 -10.14
C ALA A 40 -14.60 -3.07 -10.19
N GLY A 41 -14.62 -3.77 -9.05
CA GLY A 41 -15.18 -5.12 -8.96
C GLY A 41 -14.31 -6.22 -9.51
N VAL A 42 -13.02 -5.93 -9.76
CA VAL A 42 -12.09 -6.91 -10.34
C VAL A 42 -11.15 -7.54 -9.32
N LEU A 43 -11.27 -7.16 -8.06
CA LEU A 43 -10.43 -7.68 -6.99
C LEU A 43 -11.30 -8.38 -5.95
N ASP A 44 -10.88 -9.60 -5.58
CA ASP A 44 -11.55 -10.37 -4.54
C ASP A 44 -11.50 -9.62 -3.19
N ARG A 45 -12.60 -9.71 -2.44
CA ARG A 45 -12.74 -9.01 -1.17
C ARG A 45 -11.66 -9.42 -0.16
N LEU A 46 -11.35 -10.72 -0.10
CA LEU A 46 -10.36 -11.22 0.84
C LEU A 46 -8.96 -10.65 0.51
N GLU A 47 -8.60 -10.67 -0.77
CA GLU A 47 -7.33 -10.07 -1.20
C GLU A 47 -7.28 -8.58 -0.89
N TYR A 48 -8.39 -7.88 -1.11
CA TYR A 48 -8.48 -6.46 -0.80
C TYR A 48 -8.23 -6.21 0.70
N LEU A 49 -8.91 -6.97 1.56
CA LEU A 49 -8.78 -6.79 3.00
C LEU A 49 -7.37 -7.10 3.50
N GLU A 50 -6.75 -8.15 2.97
CA GLU A 50 -5.37 -8.49 3.31
C GLU A 50 -4.39 -7.39 2.90
N ALA A 51 -4.54 -6.89 1.69
CA ALA A 51 -3.69 -5.81 1.18
C ALA A 51 -3.88 -4.53 1.97
N GLU A 52 -5.13 -4.21 2.32
CA GLU A 52 -5.44 -3.04 3.11
C GLU A 52 -4.79 -3.09 4.49
N LEU A 53 -4.81 -4.24 5.13
CA LEU A 53 -4.16 -4.42 6.43
C LEU A 53 -2.65 -4.20 6.34
N VAL A 54 -2.02 -4.71 5.29
CA VAL A 54 -0.60 -4.50 5.06
C VAL A 54 -0.30 -3.02 4.89
N LEU A 55 -1.07 -2.33 4.05
CA LEU A 55 -0.85 -0.91 3.78
C LEU A 55 -1.06 -0.06 5.03
N ARG A 56 -2.07 -0.36 5.83
CA ARG A 56 -2.31 0.37 7.09
C ARG A 56 -1.14 0.21 8.06
N ARG A 57 -0.65 -1.02 8.19
CA ARG A 57 0.49 -1.30 9.06
C ARG A 57 1.73 -0.57 8.58
N GLU A 58 2.04 -0.67 7.28
CA GLU A 58 3.22 -0.03 6.72
C GLU A 58 3.14 1.49 6.78
N HIS A 59 1.94 2.04 6.60
CA HIS A 59 1.72 3.48 6.73
C HIS A 59 2.02 3.96 8.15
N ARG A 60 1.49 3.25 9.14
CA ARG A 60 1.73 3.57 10.55
C ARG A 60 3.20 3.49 10.89
N LEU A 61 3.87 2.41 10.46
CA LEU A 61 5.29 2.21 10.74
C LEU A 61 6.15 3.31 10.09
N GLU A 62 5.80 3.72 8.88
CA GLU A 62 6.55 4.77 8.20
C GLU A 62 6.36 6.12 8.88
N LEU A 63 5.16 6.44 9.33
CA LEU A 63 4.91 7.67 10.08
C LEU A 63 5.69 7.69 11.39
N GLU A 64 5.72 6.58 12.10
CA GLU A 64 6.50 6.44 13.33
C GLU A 64 7.99 6.61 13.08
N TYR A 65 8.49 6.02 11.98
CA TYR A 65 9.88 6.13 11.59
C TYR A 65 10.26 7.57 11.29
N GLN A 66 9.43 8.28 10.53
CA GLN A 66 9.68 9.67 10.19
C GLN A 66 9.66 10.58 11.42
N LYS A 67 8.72 10.32 12.33
CA LYS A 67 8.63 11.05 13.60
C LYS A 67 9.88 10.86 14.45
N SER A 68 10.35 9.63 14.54
CA SER A 68 11.57 9.30 15.28
C SER A 68 12.79 10.01 14.68
N LYS A 69 12.83 10.09 13.36
CA LYS A 69 13.93 10.75 12.64
C LYS A 69 13.93 12.26 12.85
N GLU A 70 12.76 12.88 12.98
CA GLU A 70 12.64 14.32 13.20
C GLU A 70 13.11 14.74 14.60
N LYS A 71 13.12 13.85 15.55
CA LYS A 71 13.55 14.13 16.92
C LYS A 71 15.07 14.18 17.08
N LEU A 72 15.78 13.82 16.06
CA LEU A 72 17.24 13.90 16.05
C LEU A 72 17.69 15.26 15.53
#